data_82866848a5c051e36e1fb8eab0a862fd
#
_entry.id   82866848a5c051e36e1fb8eab0a862fd
#
_cell.length_a   1.000
_cell.length_b   1.000
_cell.length_c   1.000
_cell.angle_alpha   90.00
_cell.angle_beta   90.00
_cell.angle_gamma   90.00
#
_symmetry.space_group_name_H-M   'P 1'
#
loop_
_entity.id
_entity.type
_entity.pdbx_description
1 polymer ?
#
loop_
_entity_poly.entity_id
_entity_poly.type
_entity_poly.pdbx_seq_one_letter_code
_entity_poly.pdbx_strand_id
1 'polypeptide(L)'
;MRWSLAQGFSRRSFLRGAAGGTGSLLLGVKYSPAEGAIKKNSSSVINNFIRVDPDNTTTLLINYAEFGNGAYTSLAMMVAEEMDIDWNTIVLEEAPTEPKYYSPLFKEYLTAGSVTTLSAWMPMRTAGAQARDLFLRAAALKWDTDIKALDTQLGNVIERNGNRSSTYGDLLVTIEKESLTALSNVSLKNPKSFKIIGTNTKRIEGTEKVNGSAIYGIDIKLPGMLYGSVARCPVYGGKALSWNDSKTMAVKGVVKTKRISSGIVVLAKDFWSAKKGRDALEIAWDEGQNASLSSEKFYSEYRALASEPGMLAENIGDSLKELKEANETIEAVYEMPYLAHA
;
A
#
# COMPACT_ATOMS: atom_id res chain seq x y z
N MET A 1 -20.02 -17.08 4.44
CA MET A 1 -19.64 -16.76 3.06
C MET A 1 -19.19 -18.03 2.35
N ARG A 2 -19.85 -18.44 1.30
CA ARG A 2 -19.47 -19.61 0.48
C ARG A 2 -18.69 -19.12 -0.72
N TRP A 3 -17.47 -19.55 -0.85
CA TRP A 3 -16.62 -19.32 -2.03
C TRP A 3 -17.05 -20.25 -3.16
N SER A 4 -17.41 -19.70 -4.29
CA SER A 4 -17.67 -20.48 -5.51
C SER A 4 -16.47 -20.34 -6.44
N LEU A 5 -15.77 -21.44 -6.67
CA LEU A 5 -14.74 -21.55 -7.70
C LEU A 5 -15.41 -21.59 -9.07
N ALA A 6 -15.13 -20.61 -9.92
CA ALA A 6 -15.52 -20.64 -11.31
C ALA A 6 -14.81 -21.79 -12.03
N GLN A 7 -15.60 -22.76 -12.52
CA GLN A 7 -15.13 -23.82 -13.41
C GLN A 7 -14.69 -23.21 -14.76
N GLY A 8 -13.52 -23.58 -15.23
CA GLY A 8 -13.19 -23.41 -16.65
C GLY A 8 -11.85 -22.81 -17.05
N PHE A 9 -10.81 -22.86 -16.22
CA PHE A 9 -9.46 -22.57 -16.70
C PHE A 9 -8.72 -23.86 -17.05
N SER A 10 -8.57 -24.13 -18.36
CA SER A 10 -7.71 -25.23 -18.82
C SER A 10 -6.22 -24.83 -18.71
N ARG A 11 -5.32 -25.82 -18.50
CA ARG A 11 -3.87 -25.60 -18.52
C ARG A 11 -3.39 -24.86 -19.77
N ARG A 12 -4.10 -25.00 -20.88
CA ARG A 12 -3.82 -24.36 -22.17
C ARG A 12 -4.18 -22.86 -22.21
N SER A 13 -5.25 -22.44 -21.52
CA SER A 13 -5.61 -21.03 -21.37
C SER A 13 -4.65 -20.30 -20.41
N PHE A 14 -4.16 -20.98 -19.37
CA PHE A 14 -3.13 -20.47 -18.48
C PHE A 14 -1.81 -20.20 -19.21
N LEU A 15 -1.35 -21.16 -20.02
CA LEU A 15 -0.10 -21.04 -20.77
C LEU A 15 -0.16 -20.01 -21.91
N ARG A 16 -1.33 -19.78 -22.51
CA ARG A 16 -1.51 -18.73 -23.52
C ARG A 16 -1.51 -17.32 -22.94
N GLY A 17 -1.95 -17.15 -21.69
CA GLY A 17 -1.84 -15.88 -20.95
C GLY A 17 -0.41 -15.57 -20.50
N ALA A 18 0.42 -16.59 -20.27
CA ALA A 18 1.79 -16.44 -19.81
C ALA A 18 2.82 -16.16 -20.94
N ALA A 19 2.45 -16.39 -22.20
CA ALA A 19 3.35 -16.22 -23.36
C ALA A 19 3.35 -14.80 -23.96
N GLY A 20 2.56 -13.88 -23.46
CA GLY A 20 2.37 -12.54 -24.02
C GLY A 20 2.79 -11.36 -23.15
N GLY A 21 3.48 -11.57 -22.03
CA GLY A 21 3.92 -10.46 -21.18
C GLY A 21 4.85 -10.93 -20.07
N THR A 22 5.92 -10.21 -19.86
CA THR A 22 6.95 -10.41 -18.85
C THR A 22 6.35 -10.69 -17.46
N GLY A 23 6.77 -11.82 -16.88
CA GLY A 23 6.20 -12.52 -15.77
C GLY A 23 5.90 -11.71 -14.52
N SER A 24 4.62 -11.65 -14.20
CA SER A 24 4.12 -11.45 -12.84
C SER A 24 2.90 -12.33 -12.68
N LEU A 25 2.98 -13.29 -11.76
CA LEU A 25 1.89 -14.19 -11.43
C LEU A 25 0.83 -13.41 -10.62
N LEU A 26 -0.16 -12.84 -11.29
CA LEU A 26 -1.33 -12.23 -10.66
C LEU A 26 -2.30 -13.34 -10.25
N LEU A 27 -2.29 -13.72 -8.98
CA LEU A 27 -3.39 -14.42 -8.34
C LEU A 27 -4.51 -13.40 -8.09
N GLY A 28 -5.31 -13.12 -9.13
CA GLY A 28 -6.52 -12.32 -9.01
C GLY A 28 -7.58 -13.09 -8.24
N VAL A 29 -7.76 -12.83 -6.97
CA VAL A 29 -8.96 -13.23 -6.22
C VAL A 29 -10.07 -12.28 -6.62
N LYS A 30 -10.98 -12.71 -7.49
CA LYS A 30 -12.20 -11.99 -7.80
C LYS A 30 -13.11 -12.03 -6.57
N TYR A 31 -13.23 -10.93 -5.86
CA TYR A 31 -14.32 -10.72 -4.91
C TYR A 31 -15.61 -10.54 -5.71
N SER A 32 -16.54 -11.48 -5.61
CA SER A 32 -17.90 -11.30 -6.09
C SER A 32 -18.80 -11.00 -4.89
N PRO A 33 -19.39 -9.81 -4.81
CA PRO A 33 -20.50 -9.59 -3.89
C PRO A 33 -21.66 -10.51 -4.27
N ALA A 34 -22.46 -10.91 -3.27
CA ALA A 34 -23.62 -11.79 -3.44
C ALA A 34 -24.55 -11.25 -4.54
N GLU A 35 -24.94 -12.15 -5.46
CA GLU A 35 -25.89 -11.87 -6.54
C GLU A 35 -27.25 -11.44 -6.00
N GLY A 36 -27.43 -10.11 -5.88
CA GLY A 36 -28.73 -9.49 -6.05
C GLY A 36 -28.70 -8.83 -7.41
N ALA A 37 -29.59 -9.25 -8.31
CA ALA A 37 -29.62 -8.80 -9.69
C ALA A 37 -29.75 -7.28 -9.80
N ILE A 38 -28.64 -6.58 -9.95
CA ILE A 38 -28.61 -5.18 -10.39
C ILE A 38 -28.11 -5.19 -11.83
N LYS A 39 -28.95 -4.66 -12.72
CA LYS A 39 -28.59 -4.41 -14.12
C LYS A 39 -27.28 -3.65 -14.16
N LYS A 40 -26.29 -4.18 -14.86
CA LYS A 40 -25.01 -3.55 -15.19
C LYS A 40 -25.23 -2.22 -15.91
N ASN A 41 -25.34 -1.13 -15.18
CA ASN A 41 -24.99 0.17 -15.70
C ASN A 41 -23.50 0.33 -15.45
N SER A 42 -22.76 0.65 -16.50
CA SER A 42 -21.30 0.72 -16.49
C SER A 42 -20.80 1.72 -15.46
N SER A 43 -20.00 1.27 -14.49
CA SER A 43 -19.19 2.13 -13.64
C SER A 43 -18.22 2.93 -14.53
N SER A 44 -18.06 4.22 -14.28
CA SER A 44 -17.15 5.06 -15.05
C SER A 44 -15.85 5.32 -14.31
N VAL A 45 -14.73 4.96 -14.92
CA VAL A 45 -13.38 5.32 -14.47
C VAL A 45 -13.16 6.79 -14.78
N ILE A 46 -13.05 7.61 -13.73
CA ILE A 46 -12.88 9.06 -13.84
C ILE A 46 -11.41 9.42 -14.14
N ASN A 47 -10.50 8.78 -13.40
CA ASN A 47 -9.06 8.86 -13.60
C ASN A 47 -8.36 7.62 -12.99
N ASN A 48 -7.03 7.62 -12.91
CA ASN A 48 -6.28 6.46 -12.39
C ASN A 48 -6.69 6.03 -10.97
N PHE A 49 -7.16 6.96 -10.13
CA PHE A 49 -7.41 6.71 -8.71
C PHE A 49 -8.89 6.66 -8.33
N ILE A 50 -9.80 7.02 -9.23
CA ILE A 50 -11.21 7.24 -8.90
C ILE A 50 -12.13 6.55 -9.91
N ARG A 51 -13.04 5.74 -9.39
CA ARG A 51 -14.20 5.19 -10.09
C ARG A 51 -15.46 5.62 -9.35
N VAL A 52 -16.48 6.03 -10.07
CA VAL A 52 -17.80 6.36 -9.53
C VAL A 52 -18.84 5.43 -10.16
N ASP A 53 -19.72 4.91 -9.32
CA ASP A 53 -20.80 4.02 -9.73
C ASP A 53 -22.14 4.78 -9.80
N PRO A 54 -23.13 4.29 -10.58
CA PRO A 54 -24.43 4.95 -10.72
C PRO A 54 -25.22 5.11 -9.41
N ASP A 55 -24.94 4.31 -8.39
CA ASP A 55 -25.50 4.43 -7.05
C ASP A 55 -24.79 5.48 -6.18
N ASN A 56 -23.89 6.26 -6.77
CA ASN A 56 -23.06 7.28 -6.15
C ASN A 56 -21.93 6.73 -5.23
N THR A 57 -21.69 5.41 -5.22
CA THR A 57 -20.53 4.83 -4.56
C THR A 57 -19.25 5.33 -5.25
N THR A 58 -18.30 5.83 -4.46
CA THR A 58 -16.99 6.26 -4.96
C THR A 58 -15.93 5.27 -4.52
N THR A 59 -15.32 4.58 -5.49
CA THR A 59 -14.19 3.67 -5.25
C THR A 59 -12.88 4.39 -5.47
N LEU A 60 -12.02 4.35 -4.47
CA LEU A 60 -10.67 4.90 -4.51
C LEU A 60 -9.65 3.78 -4.65
N LEU A 61 -8.81 3.88 -5.67
CA LEU A 61 -7.70 2.96 -5.93
C LEU A 61 -6.47 3.46 -5.18
N ILE A 62 -6.09 2.76 -4.11
CA ILE A 62 -4.97 3.15 -3.24
C ILE A 62 -3.70 2.41 -3.64
N ASN A 63 -2.65 3.17 -3.91
CA ASN A 63 -1.35 2.67 -4.38
C ASN A 63 -0.29 2.53 -3.27
N TYR A 64 -0.70 2.54 -2.01
CA TYR A 64 0.16 2.37 -0.85
C TYR A 64 -0.43 1.35 0.11
N ALA A 65 0.43 0.50 0.68
CA ALA A 65 0.00 -0.52 1.61
C ALA A 65 -0.45 0.06 2.96
N GLU A 66 -1.52 -0.51 3.52
CA GLU A 66 -1.98 -0.26 4.88
C GLU A 66 -1.49 -1.39 5.80
N PHE A 67 -0.59 -1.06 6.70
CA PHE A 67 -0.04 -2.00 7.69
C PHE A 67 -0.09 -1.43 9.13
N GLY A 68 -1.05 -0.56 9.40
CA GLY A 68 -1.23 0.15 10.67
C GLY A 68 -0.84 1.63 10.60
N ASN A 69 -0.29 2.09 9.47
CA ASN A 69 0.21 3.45 9.25
C ASN A 69 -0.89 4.48 8.95
N GLY A 70 -2.14 4.06 8.69
CA GLY A 70 -3.25 4.94 8.38
C GLY A 70 -3.27 5.46 6.94
N ALA A 71 -2.54 4.81 6.03
CA ALA A 71 -2.46 5.21 4.62
C ALA A 71 -3.86 5.26 3.97
N TYR A 72 -4.66 4.22 4.15
CA TYR A 72 -6.00 4.15 3.57
C TYR A 72 -6.87 5.34 3.95
N THR A 73 -6.91 5.68 5.24
CA THR A 73 -7.69 6.82 5.73
C THR A 73 -7.13 8.15 5.22
N SER A 74 -5.81 8.37 5.33
CA SER A 74 -5.20 9.65 4.95
C SER A 74 -5.31 9.95 3.45
N LEU A 75 -5.13 8.94 2.59
CA LEU A 75 -5.26 9.11 1.16
C LEU A 75 -6.73 9.32 0.75
N ALA A 76 -7.65 8.57 1.36
CA ALA A 76 -9.08 8.77 1.15
C ALA A 76 -9.52 10.18 1.55
N MET A 77 -9.02 10.73 2.67
CA MET A 77 -9.31 12.10 3.09
C MET A 77 -8.90 13.14 2.04
N MET A 78 -7.75 12.97 1.38
CA MET A 78 -7.29 13.89 0.35
C MET A 78 -8.21 13.95 -0.86
N VAL A 79 -8.69 12.79 -1.32
CA VAL A 79 -9.63 12.70 -2.44
C VAL A 79 -11.01 13.20 -2.02
N ALA A 80 -11.51 12.75 -0.86
CA ALA A 80 -12.81 13.13 -0.34
C ALA A 80 -12.94 14.64 -0.14
N GLU A 81 -11.87 15.27 0.39
CA GLU A 81 -11.81 16.73 0.53
C GLU A 81 -11.99 17.44 -0.79
N GLU A 82 -11.22 17.06 -1.80
CA GLU A 82 -11.25 17.76 -3.10
C GLU A 82 -12.52 17.48 -3.90
N MET A 83 -13.10 16.27 -3.76
CA MET A 83 -14.35 15.88 -4.44
C MET A 83 -15.62 16.33 -3.72
N ASP A 84 -15.56 16.70 -2.44
CA ASP A 84 -16.76 16.89 -1.60
C ASP A 84 -17.67 15.65 -1.55
N ILE A 85 -17.11 14.45 -1.48
CA ILE A 85 -17.90 13.21 -1.36
C ILE A 85 -18.29 12.93 0.10
N ASP A 86 -19.36 12.17 0.27
CA ASP A 86 -19.73 11.65 1.59
C ASP A 86 -18.71 10.58 2.03
N TRP A 87 -18.12 10.76 3.19
CA TRP A 87 -17.18 9.82 3.77
C TRP A 87 -17.72 8.39 3.87
N ASN A 88 -19.03 8.24 4.07
CA ASN A 88 -19.67 6.96 4.24
C ASN A 88 -19.92 6.19 2.92
N THR A 89 -19.76 6.85 1.78
CA THR A 89 -19.94 6.24 0.44
C THR A 89 -18.64 5.79 -0.19
N ILE A 90 -17.52 5.94 0.52
CA ILE A 90 -16.19 5.59 0.00
C ILE A 90 -15.94 4.10 0.14
N VAL A 91 -15.51 3.49 -0.95
CA VAL A 91 -14.98 2.12 -1.01
C VAL A 91 -13.50 2.19 -1.38
N LEU A 92 -12.66 1.42 -0.69
CA LEU A 92 -11.24 1.34 -1.01
C LEU A 92 -10.93 0.03 -1.73
N GLU A 93 -10.15 0.14 -2.79
CA GLU A 93 -9.55 -0.99 -3.49
C GLU A 93 -8.04 -0.77 -3.62
N GLU A 94 -7.24 -1.83 -3.56
CA GLU A 94 -5.83 -1.74 -3.84
C GLU A 94 -5.61 -1.50 -5.35
N ALA A 95 -4.76 -0.52 -5.66
CA ALA A 95 -4.39 -0.25 -7.05
C ALA A 95 -3.56 -1.42 -7.61
N PRO A 96 -3.73 -1.77 -8.90
CA PRO A 96 -2.86 -2.73 -9.56
C PRO A 96 -1.40 -2.31 -9.53
N THR A 97 -0.47 -3.28 -9.50
CA THR A 97 0.97 -3.02 -9.57
C THR A 97 1.36 -2.63 -11.00
N GLU A 98 1.09 -1.39 -11.38
CA GLU A 98 1.37 -0.82 -12.69
C GLU A 98 2.16 0.50 -12.54
N PRO A 99 3.03 0.88 -13.51
CA PRO A 99 3.85 2.09 -13.41
C PRO A 99 3.09 3.39 -13.15
N LYS A 100 1.85 3.50 -13.61
CA LYS A 100 0.99 4.68 -13.38
C LYS A 100 0.62 4.90 -11.90
N TYR A 101 0.80 3.87 -11.06
CA TYR A 101 0.54 3.91 -9.62
C TYR A 101 1.83 3.98 -8.79
N TYR A 102 3.00 4.05 -9.40
CA TYR A 102 4.25 4.17 -8.67
C TYR A 102 4.31 5.44 -7.83
N SER A 103 4.97 5.35 -6.70
CA SER A 103 5.28 6.53 -5.89
C SER A 103 6.05 7.54 -6.73
N PRO A 104 5.62 8.81 -6.82
CA PRO A 104 6.34 9.83 -7.57
C PRO A 104 7.77 10.03 -7.08
N LEU A 105 8.01 9.80 -5.78
CA LEU A 105 9.31 9.98 -5.14
C LEU A 105 10.28 8.84 -5.47
N PHE A 106 9.83 7.60 -5.33
CA PHE A 106 10.70 6.42 -5.49
C PHE A 106 10.68 5.83 -6.90
N LYS A 107 9.70 6.18 -7.72
CA LYS A 107 9.46 5.59 -9.06
C LYS A 107 9.21 4.07 -9.00
N GLU A 108 8.65 3.59 -7.89
CA GLU A 108 8.35 2.20 -7.60
C GLU A 108 7.04 2.08 -6.81
N TYR A 109 6.48 0.87 -6.77
CA TYR A 109 5.34 0.55 -5.92
C TYR A 109 5.86 0.24 -4.51
N LEU A 110 6.00 1.29 -3.70
CA LEU A 110 6.69 1.21 -2.41
C LEU A 110 5.95 2.01 -1.33
N THR A 111 5.85 1.41 -0.15
CA THR A 111 5.40 2.07 1.07
C THR A 111 6.52 1.98 2.11
N ALA A 112 7.32 3.02 2.24
CA ALA A 112 8.49 3.07 3.13
C ALA A 112 8.90 4.51 3.44
N GLY A 113 9.84 4.70 4.35
CA GLY A 113 10.52 5.97 4.63
C GLY A 113 9.61 7.07 5.17
N SER A 114 8.43 6.75 5.69
CA SER A 114 7.43 7.72 6.19
C SER A 114 6.99 8.78 5.16
N VAL A 115 7.08 8.46 3.86
CA VAL A 115 6.81 9.42 2.78
C VAL A 115 5.47 9.23 2.09
N THR A 116 4.65 8.25 2.50
CA THR A 116 3.37 7.95 1.86
C THR A 116 2.50 9.19 1.71
N THR A 117 2.19 9.88 2.80
CA THR A 117 1.36 11.09 2.79
C THR A 117 2.01 12.22 2.00
N LEU A 118 3.33 12.41 2.15
CA LEU A 118 4.08 13.44 1.43
C LEU A 118 4.02 13.23 -0.09
N SER A 119 4.33 12.02 -0.55
CA SER A 119 4.35 11.71 -2.00
C SER A 119 2.96 11.59 -2.62
N ALA A 120 1.93 11.24 -1.83
CA ALA A 120 0.54 11.14 -2.28
C ALA A 120 -0.20 12.47 -2.24
N TRP A 121 0.28 13.48 -1.50
CA TRP A 121 -0.43 14.74 -1.27
C TRP A 121 -0.93 15.41 -2.54
N MET A 122 -0.04 15.70 -3.47
CA MET A 122 -0.43 16.33 -4.73
C MET A 122 -1.19 15.38 -5.66
N PRO A 123 -0.74 14.13 -5.92
CA PRO A 123 -1.47 13.22 -6.80
C PRO A 123 -2.92 12.97 -6.38
N MET A 124 -3.16 12.68 -5.10
CA MET A 124 -4.51 12.37 -4.62
C MET A 124 -5.44 13.59 -4.62
N ARG A 125 -4.94 14.74 -4.21
CA ARG A 125 -5.69 16.00 -4.28
C ARG A 125 -6.00 16.38 -5.74
N THR A 126 -5.02 16.25 -6.64
CA THR A 126 -5.24 16.53 -8.06
C THR A 126 -6.29 15.59 -8.64
N ALA A 127 -6.23 14.29 -8.33
CA ALA A 127 -7.23 13.33 -8.79
C ALA A 127 -8.64 13.70 -8.31
N GLY A 128 -8.80 14.07 -7.03
CA GLY A 128 -10.07 14.53 -6.47
C GLY A 128 -10.60 15.80 -7.12
N ALA A 129 -9.72 16.79 -7.33
CA ALA A 129 -10.08 18.04 -7.99
C ALA A 129 -10.47 17.85 -9.45
N GLN A 130 -9.78 16.95 -10.17
CA GLN A 130 -10.13 16.56 -11.54
C GLN A 130 -11.52 15.94 -11.63
N ALA A 131 -11.85 15.07 -10.68
CA ALA A 131 -13.17 14.46 -10.62
C ALA A 131 -14.25 15.51 -10.32
N ARG A 132 -14.05 16.38 -9.34
CA ARG A 132 -14.97 17.49 -9.05
C ARG A 132 -15.22 18.38 -10.27
N ASP A 133 -14.16 18.83 -10.95
CA ASP A 133 -14.28 19.65 -12.15
C ASP A 133 -15.08 18.94 -13.26
N LEU A 134 -14.83 17.66 -13.46
CA LEU A 134 -15.55 16.86 -14.46
C LEU A 134 -17.05 16.82 -14.17
N PHE A 135 -17.46 16.57 -12.93
CA PHE A 135 -18.87 16.56 -12.53
C PHE A 135 -19.52 17.94 -12.58
N LEU A 136 -18.80 19.00 -12.22
CA LEU A 136 -19.29 20.38 -12.38
C LEU A 136 -19.56 20.70 -13.85
N ARG A 137 -18.67 20.35 -14.77
CA ARG A 137 -18.86 20.52 -16.23
C ARG A 137 -20.03 19.69 -16.75
N ALA A 138 -20.17 18.45 -16.29
CA ALA A 138 -21.30 17.61 -16.68
C ALA A 138 -22.63 18.21 -16.24
N ALA A 139 -22.72 18.72 -15.03
CA ALA A 139 -23.93 19.39 -14.52
C ALA A 139 -24.19 20.73 -15.26
N ALA A 140 -23.16 21.51 -15.56
CA ALA A 140 -23.28 22.74 -16.33
C ALA A 140 -23.90 22.49 -17.71
N LEU A 141 -23.44 21.45 -18.40
CA LEU A 141 -24.03 21.02 -19.69
C LEU A 141 -25.45 20.47 -19.54
N LYS A 142 -25.67 19.60 -18.54
CA LYS A 142 -27.01 19.02 -18.29
C LYS A 142 -28.08 20.08 -18.00
N TRP A 143 -27.69 21.16 -17.34
CA TRP A 143 -28.60 22.20 -16.87
C TRP A 143 -28.57 23.48 -17.71
N ASP A 144 -27.73 23.53 -18.73
CA ASP A 144 -27.51 24.74 -19.55
C ASP A 144 -27.23 25.97 -18.68
N THR A 145 -26.20 25.91 -17.85
CA THR A 145 -25.87 26.96 -16.88
C THR A 145 -24.36 27.19 -16.77
N ASP A 146 -23.95 28.36 -16.25
CA ASP A 146 -22.54 28.64 -16.01
C ASP A 146 -22.02 27.78 -14.85
N ILE A 147 -20.88 27.15 -15.03
CA ILE A 147 -20.20 26.36 -14.00
C ILE A 147 -19.96 27.15 -12.70
N LYS A 148 -19.80 28.48 -12.80
CA LYS A 148 -19.64 29.37 -11.64
C LYS A 148 -20.89 29.45 -10.76
N ALA A 149 -22.07 29.13 -11.29
CA ALA A 149 -23.30 29.05 -10.54
C ALA A 149 -23.43 27.74 -9.74
N LEU A 150 -22.50 26.81 -9.93
CA LEU A 150 -22.53 25.48 -9.34
C LEU A 150 -21.56 25.37 -8.17
N ASP A 151 -21.83 24.40 -7.30
CA ASP A 151 -20.95 23.95 -6.21
C ASP A 151 -21.08 22.45 -6.01
N THR A 152 -20.28 21.89 -5.12
CA THR A 152 -20.31 20.46 -4.79
C THR A 152 -20.53 20.24 -3.31
N GLN A 153 -21.31 19.22 -2.95
CA GLN A 153 -21.58 18.84 -1.57
C GLN A 153 -21.99 17.37 -1.47
N LEU A 154 -21.31 16.60 -0.61
CA LEU A 154 -21.64 15.22 -0.27
C LEU A 154 -21.93 14.33 -1.51
N GLY A 155 -21.06 14.40 -2.53
CA GLY A 155 -21.19 13.62 -3.76
C GLY A 155 -22.27 14.09 -4.71
N ASN A 156 -22.70 15.34 -4.57
CA ASN A 156 -23.67 15.98 -5.46
C ASN A 156 -23.09 17.26 -6.04
N VAL A 157 -23.52 17.60 -7.27
CA VAL A 157 -23.43 18.96 -7.78
C VAL A 157 -24.74 19.69 -7.43
N ILE A 158 -24.63 20.89 -6.90
CA ILE A 158 -25.74 21.74 -6.49
C ILE A 158 -25.66 23.11 -7.17
N GLU A 159 -26.79 23.72 -7.43
CA GLU A 159 -26.88 25.09 -7.89
C GLU A 159 -26.86 26.05 -6.69
N ARG A 160 -25.92 27.02 -6.66
CA ARG A 160 -25.69 27.92 -5.50
C ARG A 160 -26.92 28.74 -5.10
N ASN A 161 -27.67 29.24 -6.06
CA ASN A 161 -28.82 30.11 -5.85
C ASN A 161 -30.13 29.52 -6.41
N GLY A 162 -30.18 28.19 -6.55
CA GLY A 162 -31.32 27.46 -7.11
C GLY A 162 -31.61 26.18 -6.33
N ASN A 163 -32.52 25.36 -6.88
CA ASN A 163 -32.95 24.13 -6.24
C ASN A 163 -32.47 22.88 -7.01
N ARG A 164 -31.65 23.02 -8.06
CA ARG A 164 -31.16 21.89 -8.85
C ARG A 164 -30.04 21.17 -8.10
N SER A 165 -30.13 19.85 -8.08
CA SER A 165 -29.12 18.96 -7.56
C SER A 165 -29.04 17.69 -8.40
N SER A 166 -27.88 17.11 -8.55
CA SER A 166 -27.66 15.80 -9.18
C SER A 166 -26.52 15.10 -8.48
N THR A 167 -26.67 13.80 -8.23
CA THR A 167 -25.57 12.97 -7.73
C THR A 167 -24.46 12.86 -8.78
N TYR A 168 -23.26 12.51 -8.37
CA TYR A 168 -22.19 12.19 -9.31
C TYR A 168 -22.57 10.95 -10.17
N GLY A 169 -23.23 9.97 -9.56
CA GLY A 169 -23.74 8.80 -10.27
C GLY A 169 -24.74 9.17 -11.40
N ASP A 170 -25.65 10.11 -11.15
CA ASP A 170 -26.61 10.59 -12.17
C ASP A 170 -25.96 11.36 -13.33
N LEU A 171 -24.79 11.94 -13.07
CA LEU A 171 -24.06 12.73 -14.06
C LEU A 171 -23.18 11.88 -14.98
N LEU A 172 -22.96 10.59 -14.66
CA LEU A 172 -22.17 9.68 -15.51
C LEU A 172 -22.73 9.57 -16.93
N VAL A 173 -24.06 9.54 -17.06
CA VAL A 173 -24.73 9.50 -18.36
C VAL A 173 -24.38 10.74 -19.20
N THR A 174 -24.29 11.92 -18.59
CA THR A 174 -23.90 13.14 -19.29
C THR A 174 -22.42 13.11 -19.67
N ILE A 175 -21.54 12.62 -18.77
CA ILE A 175 -20.12 12.48 -19.05
C ILE A 175 -19.89 11.56 -20.25
N GLU A 176 -20.57 10.41 -20.30
CA GLU A 176 -20.48 9.45 -21.40
C GLU A 176 -20.99 10.05 -22.72
N LYS A 177 -22.22 10.60 -22.69
CA LYS A 177 -22.86 11.20 -23.87
C LYS A 177 -22.04 12.32 -24.49
N GLU A 178 -21.51 13.21 -23.67
CA GLU A 178 -20.74 14.37 -24.11
C GLU A 178 -19.23 14.08 -24.24
N SER A 179 -18.81 12.82 -24.03
CA SER A 179 -17.41 12.36 -24.06
C SER A 179 -16.46 13.23 -23.25
N LEU A 180 -16.92 13.64 -22.05
CA LEU A 180 -16.13 14.48 -21.17
C LEU A 180 -14.96 13.71 -20.56
N THR A 181 -13.81 14.37 -20.43
CA THR A 181 -12.61 13.81 -19.80
C THR A 181 -12.09 14.74 -18.71
N ALA A 182 -11.37 14.16 -17.76
CA ALA A 182 -10.71 14.94 -16.70
C ALA A 182 -9.64 15.88 -17.29
N LEU A 183 -9.59 17.11 -16.80
CA LEU A 183 -8.58 18.09 -17.21
C LEU A 183 -7.29 17.89 -16.42
N SER A 184 -6.15 18.14 -17.07
CA SER A 184 -4.84 18.08 -16.39
C SER A 184 -4.59 19.28 -15.47
N ASN A 185 -5.13 20.44 -15.82
CA ASN A 185 -4.95 21.66 -15.04
C ASN A 185 -6.25 22.03 -14.32
N VAL A 186 -6.31 21.75 -13.01
CA VAL A 186 -7.46 21.99 -12.15
C VAL A 186 -7.05 22.76 -10.89
N SER A 187 -7.99 23.53 -10.34
CA SER A 187 -7.77 24.28 -9.09
C SER A 187 -8.02 23.41 -7.87
N LEU A 188 -7.02 23.31 -7.00
CA LEU A 188 -7.16 22.66 -5.71
C LEU A 188 -7.85 23.58 -4.69
N LYS A 189 -8.53 22.98 -3.71
CA LYS A 189 -9.09 23.72 -2.57
C LYS A 189 -8.00 24.40 -1.74
N ASN A 190 -8.32 25.56 -1.21
CA ASN A 190 -7.44 26.22 -0.25
C ASN A 190 -7.44 25.44 1.08
N PRO A 191 -6.28 25.15 1.68
CA PRO A 191 -6.22 24.44 2.96
C PRO A 191 -7.05 25.09 4.09
N LYS A 192 -7.25 26.41 4.04
CA LYS A 192 -8.11 27.13 5.02
C LYS A 192 -9.61 26.76 4.90
N SER A 193 -10.03 26.16 3.79
CA SER A 193 -11.42 25.73 3.56
C SER A 193 -11.63 24.24 3.73
N PHE A 194 -10.65 23.50 4.23
CA PHE A 194 -10.77 22.06 4.45
C PHE A 194 -11.83 21.72 5.50
N LYS A 195 -12.60 20.67 5.21
CA LYS A 195 -13.69 20.18 6.04
C LYS A 195 -13.43 18.77 6.57
N ILE A 196 -12.58 18.00 5.88
CA ILE A 196 -12.25 16.60 6.19
C ILE A 196 -10.79 16.50 6.64
N ILE A 197 -9.86 17.04 5.86
CA ILE A 197 -8.43 17.02 6.21
C ILE A 197 -8.21 17.86 7.48
N GLY A 198 -7.51 17.26 8.46
CA GLY A 198 -7.23 17.91 9.75
C GLY A 198 -8.34 17.73 10.79
N THR A 199 -9.42 17.00 10.47
CA THR A 199 -10.46 16.66 11.45
C THR A 199 -10.20 15.29 12.09
N ASN A 200 -10.88 15.02 13.22
CA ASN A 200 -10.81 13.70 13.89
C ASN A 200 -11.73 12.68 13.19
N THR A 201 -11.39 12.35 11.96
CA THR A 201 -12.12 11.35 11.16
C THR A 201 -11.72 9.95 11.61
N LYS A 202 -12.70 9.06 11.80
CA LYS A 202 -12.45 7.66 12.13
C LYS A 202 -11.74 6.96 10.97
N ARG A 203 -10.86 6.02 11.31
CA ARG A 203 -10.19 5.18 10.30
C ARG A 203 -11.23 4.42 9.49
N ILE A 204 -11.11 4.48 8.16
CA ILE A 204 -12.07 3.86 7.24
C ILE A 204 -12.06 2.32 7.39
N GLU A 205 -10.89 1.74 7.67
CA GLU A 205 -10.69 0.32 7.88
C GLU A 205 -10.77 -0.10 9.37
N GLY A 206 -11.07 0.83 10.27
CA GLY A 206 -10.97 0.61 11.73
C GLY A 206 -11.95 -0.43 12.26
N THR A 207 -13.18 -0.44 11.76
CA THR A 207 -14.24 -1.35 12.23
C THR A 207 -13.86 -2.81 11.99
N GLU A 208 -13.34 -3.14 10.83
CA GLU A 208 -12.96 -4.52 10.48
C GLU A 208 -11.80 -5.01 11.34
N LYS A 209 -10.85 -4.13 11.66
CA LYS A 209 -9.70 -4.47 12.51
C LYS A 209 -10.09 -4.74 13.97
N VAL A 210 -11.10 -4.06 14.51
CA VAL A 210 -11.50 -4.22 15.92
C VAL A 210 -12.57 -5.29 16.14
N ASN A 211 -13.34 -5.67 15.13
CA ASN A 211 -14.35 -6.73 15.22
C ASN A 211 -13.85 -8.10 14.73
N GLY A 212 -12.61 -8.17 14.25
CA GLY A 212 -11.97 -9.40 13.77
C GLY A 212 -12.41 -9.85 12.37
N SER A 213 -13.09 -9.00 11.58
CA SER A 213 -13.47 -9.33 10.20
C SER A 213 -12.39 -8.98 9.18
N ALA A 214 -11.37 -8.19 9.55
CA ALA A 214 -10.23 -7.90 8.68
C ALA A 214 -9.48 -9.20 8.31
N ILE A 215 -9.15 -9.35 7.03
CA ILE A 215 -8.44 -10.53 6.51
C ILE A 215 -7.00 -10.12 6.20
N TYR A 216 -6.05 -10.79 6.84
CA TYR A 216 -4.62 -10.60 6.63
C TYR A 216 -4.03 -11.77 5.83
N GLY A 217 -2.81 -11.60 5.33
CA GLY A 217 -2.13 -12.66 4.57
C GLY A 217 -2.05 -14.01 5.28
N ILE A 218 -1.91 -14.00 6.61
CA ILE A 218 -1.89 -15.22 7.43
C ILE A 218 -3.26 -15.93 7.50
N ASP A 219 -4.35 -15.22 7.25
CA ASP A 219 -5.72 -15.75 7.30
C ASP A 219 -6.15 -16.42 6.00
N ILE A 220 -5.37 -16.25 4.91
CA ILE A 220 -5.66 -16.83 3.61
C ILE A 220 -5.58 -18.36 3.71
N LYS A 221 -6.64 -19.03 3.24
CA LYS A 221 -6.72 -20.49 3.20
C LYS A 221 -7.19 -20.95 1.82
N LEU A 222 -6.39 -21.79 1.18
CA LEU A 222 -6.71 -22.42 -0.10
C LEU A 222 -6.81 -23.94 0.05
N PRO A 223 -7.62 -24.63 -0.76
CA PRO A 223 -7.66 -26.08 -0.77
C PRO A 223 -6.27 -26.69 -1.02
N GLY A 224 -5.83 -27.59 -0.14
CA GLY A 224 -4.52 -28.24 -0.27
C GLY A 224 -3.31 -27.36 0.08
N MET A 225 -3.51 -26.16 0.60
CA MET A 225 -2.43 -25.26 1.00
C MET A 225 -1.60 -25.87 2.13
N LEU A 226 -0.27 -25.70 2.03
CA LEU A 226 0.67 -25.99 3.11
C LEU A 226 1.26 -24.68 3.64
N TYR A 227 1.55 -24.68 4.93
CA TYR A 227 2.23 -23.59 5.63
C TYR A 227 3.73 -23.87 5.70
N GLY A 228 4.54 -22.89 5.35
CA GLY A 228 6.00 -22.98 5.40
C GLY A 228 6.59 -22.14 6.54
N SER A 229 7.48 -22.71 7.33
CA SER A 229 8.31 -21.98 8.28
C SER A 229 9.77 -22.21 7.95
N VAL A 230 10.53 -21.12 7.75
CA VAL A 230 11.92 -21.17 7.27
C VAL A 230 12.88 -21.03 8.46
N ALA A 231 13.79 -22.00 8.61
CA ALA A 231 14.99 -21.85 9.44
C ALA A 231 16.09 -21.20 8.59
N ARG A 232 16.57 -20.05 9.05
CA ARG A 232 17.67 -19.30 8.42
C ARG A 232 18.90 -19.34 9.30
N CYS A 233 20.08 -19.22 8.72
CA CYS A 233 21.29 -19.05 9.50
C CYS A 233 21.16 -17.83 10.43
N PRO A 234 21.52 -17.96 11.72
CA PRO A 234 21.54 -16.80 12.62
C PRO A 234 22.53 -15.71 12.17
N VAL A 235 23.61 -16.12 11.48
CA VAL A 235 24.59 -15.19 10.93
C VAL A 235 24.18 -14.78 9.53
N TYR A 236 24.14 -13.48 9.28
CA TYR A 236 23.77 -12.93 7.98
C TYR A 236 24.72 -13.39 6.86
N GLY A 237 24.15 -13.90 5.77
CA GLY A 237 24.91 -14.44 4.65
C GLY A 237 25.30 -15.91 4.80
N GLY A 238 25.10 -16.51 5.97
CA GLY A 238 25.39 -17.92 6.22
C GLY A 238 24.47 -18.87 5.44
N LYS A 239 24.90 -20.13 5.29
CA LYS A 239 24.21 -21.17 4.48
C LYS A 239 24.05 -22.46 5.26
N ALA A 240 22.99 -23.21 4.99
CA ALA A 240 22.84 -24.54 5.55
C ALA A 240 23.80 -25.52 4.84
N LEU A 241 24.67 -26.19 5.59
CA LEU A 241 25.52 -27.28 5.08
C LEU A 241 24.74 -28.59 5.01
N SER A 242 24.16 -29.01 6.13
CA SER A 242 23.35 -30.21 6.26
C SER A 242 22.24 -30.00 7.30
N TRP A 243 21.25 -30.87 7.31
CA TRP A 243 20.22 -30.87 8.35
C TRP A 243 19.75 -32.28 8.65
N ASN A 244 19.30 -32.49 9.90
CA ASN A 244 18.61 -33.68 10.34
C ASN A 244 17.18 -33.31 10.68
N ASP A 245 16.21 -33.91 10.01
CA ASP A 245 14.78 -33.62 10.17
C ASP A 245 14.01 -34.72 10.90
N SER A 246 14.69 -35.70 11.49
CA SER A 246 14.05 -36.82 12.18
C SER A 246 13.08 -36.35 13.28
N LYS A 247 13.49 -35.39 14.12
CA LYS A 247 12.64 -34.77 15.13
C LYS A 247 11.52 -33.91 14.54
N THR A 248 11.83 -33.21 13.47
CA THR A 248 10.88 -32.38 12.71
C THR A 248 9.76 -33.22 12.12
N MET A 249 10.08 -34.34 11.48
CA MET A 249 9.10 -35.25 10.87
C MET A 249 8.22 -35.96 11.91
N ALA A 250 8.65 -36.06 13.17
CA ALA A 250 7.84 -36.58 14.27
C ALA A 250 6.77 -35.60 14.75
N VAL A 251 6.86 -34.31 14.41
CA VAL A 251 5.86 -33.30 14.77
C VAL A 251 4.58 -33.51 13.96
N LYS A 252 3.46 -33.76 14.68
CA LYS A 252 2.15 -33.95 14.06
C LYS A 252 1.79 -32.77 13.14
N GLY A 253 1.43 -33.10 11.90
CA GLY A 253 1.05 -32.09 10.89
C GLY A 253 2.17 -31.65 9.95
N VAL A 254 3.44 -31.93 10.29
CA VAL A 254 4.57 -31.72 9.36
C VAL A 254 4.45 -32.70 8.19
N VAL A 255 4.73 -32.21 7.00
CA VAL A 255 4.63 -32.96 5.74
C VAL A 255 6.00 -33.18 5.12
N LYS A 256 6.89 -32.17 5.15
CA LYS A 256 8.17 -32.22 4.43
C LYS A 256 9.12 -31.11 4.88
N THR A 257 10.42 -31.40 4.78
CA THR A 257 11.48 -30.39 4.81
C THR A 257 12.09 -30.22 3.41
N LYS A 258 12.58 -29.02 3.11
CA LYS A 258 13.27 -28.76 1.84
C LYS A 258 14.28 -27.62 2.00
N ARG A 259 15.46 -27.78 1.35
CA ARG A 259 16.40 -26.67 1.18
C ARG A 259 15.86 -25.65 0.19
N ILE A 260 16.01 -24.39 0.53
CA ILE A 260 15.76 -23.22 -0.34
C ILE A 260 16.98 -22.30 -0.27
N SER A 261 17.04 -21.27 -1.12
CA SER A 261 18.18 -20.34 -1.15
C SER A 261 18.48 -19.65 0.18
N SER A 262 17.45 -19.40 1.00
CA SER A 262 17.56 -18.69 2.28
C SER A 262 17.62 -19.58 3.52
N GLY A 263 17.67 -20.93 3.37
CA GLY A 263 17.73 -21.87 4.49
C GLY A 263 16.97 -23.18 4.26
N ILE A 264 16.38 -23.71 5.33
CA ILE A 264 15.57 -24.94 5.29
C ILE A 264 14.12 -24.60 5.62
N VAL A 265 13.19 -24.89 4.71
CA VAL A 265 11.76 -24.72 4.96
C VAL A 265 11.16 -26.01 5.49
N VAL A 266 10.34 -25.88 6.52
CA VAL A 266 9.46 -26.93 7.05
C VAL A 266 8.04 -26.66 6.57
N LEU A 267 7.45 -27.59 5.84
CA LEU A 267 6.09 -27.53 5.31
C LEU A 267 5.15 -28.38 6.18
N ALA A 268 4.03 -27.81 6.60
CA ALA A 268 3.04 -28.49 7.43
C ALA A 268 1.61 -28.13 7.02
N LYS A 269 0.63 -28.85 7.57
CA LYS A 269 -0.80 -28.63 7.34
C LYS A 269 -1.36 -27.37 8.02
N ASP A 270 -0.63 -26.82 8.99
CA ASP A 270 -0.94 -25.58 9.70
C ASP A 270 0.36 -24.86 10.11
N PHE A 271 0.26 -23.56 10.37
CA PHE A 271 1.41 -22.73 10.71
C PHE A 271 2.10 -23.17 12.02
N TRP A 272 1.30 -23.56 13.04
CA TRP A 272 1.86 -23.96 14.34
C TRP A 272 2.69 -25.24 14.25
N SER A 273 2.21 -26.22 13.48
CA SER A 273 2.96 -27.43 13.16
C SER A 273 4.24 -27.13 12.36
N ALA A 274 4.18 -26.22 11.40
CA ALA A 274 5.36 -25.79 10.65
C ALA A 274 6.39 -25.11 11.57
N LYS A 275 5.93 -24.24 12.48
CA LYS A 275 6.79 -23.57 13.47
C LYS A 275 7.45 -24.54 14.42
N LYS A 276 6.67 -25.45 15.05
CA LYS A 276 7.22 -26.50 15.93
C LYS A 276 8.22 -27.41 15.19
N GLY A 277 7.89 -27.78 13.98
CA GLY A 277 8.80 -28.58 13.14
C GLY A 277 10.10 -27.85 12.87
N ARG A 278 10.05 -26.54 12.56
CA ARG A 278 11.25 -25.72 12.37
C ARG A 278 12.07 -25.62 13.64
N ASP A 279 11.44 -25.46 14.79
CA ASP A 279 12.12 -25.32 16.08
C ASP A 279 12.79 -26.66 16.51
N ALA A 280 12.30 -27.80 15.99
CA ALA A 280 12.88 -29.14 16.19
C ALA A 280 13.95 -29.51 15.17
N LEU A 281 14.22 -28.67 14.18
CA LEU A 281 15.15 -28.93 13.09
C LEU A 281 16.60 -28.73 13.55
N GLU A 282 17.45 -29.72 13.30
CA GLU A 282 18.87 -29.64 13.61
C GLU A 282 19.65 -29.33 12.32
N ILE A 283 20.31 -28.15 12.28
CA ILE A 283 20.99 -27.68 11.08
C ILE A 283 22.45 -27.36 11.41
N ALA A 284 23.36 -27.88 10.59
CA ALA A 284 24.73 -27.42 10.56
C ALA A 284 24.84 -26.23 9.58
N TRP A 285 25.35 -25.12 10.09
CA TRP A 285 25.48 -23.88 9.33
C TRP A 285 26.94 -23.63 8.92
N ASP A 286 27.13 -23.11 7.72
CA ASP A 286 28.31 -22.34 7.36
C ASP A 286 27.98 -20.86 7.58
N GLU A 287 28.57 -20.28 8.61
CA GLU A 287 28.32 -18.91 8.98
C GLU A 287 29.01 -17.89 8.06
N GLY A 288 29.97 -18.34 7.24
CA GLY A 288 30.64 -17.53 6.21
C GLY A 288 31.50 -16.40 6.80
N GLN A 289 31.68 -15.35 6.00
CA GLN A 289 32.59 -14.25 6.31
C GLN A 289 32.16 -13.42 7.53
N ASN A 290 30.88 -13.48 7.87
CA ASN A 290 30.30 -12.68 8.95
C ASN A 290 30.31 -13.38 10.31
N ALA A 291 30.87 -14.60 10.42
CA ALA A 291 30.90 -15.39 11.65
C ALA A 291 31.57 -14.65 12.84
N SER A 292 32.53 -13.78 12.55
CA SER A 292 33.28 -13.05 13.57
C SER A 292 32.79 -11.63 13.82
N LEU A 293 31.65 -11.22 13.25
CA LEU A 293 31.09 -9.89 13.50
C LEU A 293 30.49 -9.80 14.90
N SER A 294 30.81 -8.72 15.62
CA SER A 294 30.23 -8.41 16.93
C SER A 294 30.02 -6.90 17.08
N SER A 295 29.09 -6.53 17.96
CA SER A 295 28.85 -5.12 18.27
C SER A 295 30.10 -4.41 18.82
N GLU A 296 30.89 -5.08 19.66
CA GLU A 296 32.14 -4.55 20.22
C GLU A 296 33.14 -4.21 19.12
N LYS A 297 33.27 -5.11 18.14
CA LYS A 297 34.14 -4.87 16.99
C LYS A 297 33.72 -3.64 16.19
N PHE A 298 32.42 -3.53 15.90
CA PHE A 298 31.87 -2.37 15.18
C PHE A 298 32.07 -1.08 15.96
N TYR A 299 31.79 -1.06 17.26
CA TYR A 299 32.02 0.13 18.10
C TYR A 299 33.49 0.52 18.14
N SER A 300 34.39 -0.45 18.26
CA SER A 300 35.83 -0.19 18.23
C SER A 300 36.29 0.43 16.92
N GLU A 301 35.85 -0.13 15.80
CA GLU A 301 36.16 0.37 14.46
C GLU A 301 35.58 1.77 14.23
N TYR A 302 34.32 2.02 14.63
CA TYR A 302 33.70 3.33 14.45
C TYR A 302 34.31 4.43 15.33
N ARG A 303 34.68 4.10 16.56
CA ARG A 303 35.45 5.06 17.40
C ARG A 303 36.80 5.44 16.76
N ALA A 304 37.50 4.46 16.19
CA ALA A 304 38.73 4.72 15.48
C ALA A 304 38.47 5.59 14.22
N LEU A 305 37.46 5.27 13.42
CA LEU A 305 37.13 6.05 12.24
C LEU A 305 36.62 7.47 12.58
N ALA A 306 35.95 7.66 13.70
CA ALA A 306 35.42 8.96 14.12
C ALA A 306 36.55 9.97 14.45
N SER A 307 37.79 9.52 14.71
CA SER A 307 38.94 10.36 14.92
C SER A 307 39.68 10.73 13.62
N GLU A 308 39.28 10.16 12.48
CA GLU A 308 39.89 10.42 11.18
C GLU A 308 39.03 11.35 10.33
N PRO A 309 39.56 12.13 9.40
CA PRO A 309 38.80 12.92 8.46
C PRO A 309 37.90 12.04 7.61
N GLY A 310 36.59 12.29 7.64
CA GLY A 310 35.60 11.59 6.82
C GLY A 310 35.53 12.08 5.38
N MET A 311 34.76 11.38 4.56
CA MET A 311 34.45 11.80 3.21
C MET A 311 33.50 13.00 3.26
N LEU A 312 33.85 14.08 2.53
CA LEU A 312 33.05 15.29 2.47
C LEU A 312 31.71 14.99 1.77
N ALA A 313 30.59 15.02 2.52
CA ALA A 313 29.25 14.83 1.98
C ALA A 313 28.63 16.17 1.56
N GLU A 314 28.78 17.20 2.39
CA GLU A 314 28.29 18.56 2.13
C GLU A 314 29.16 19.57 2.87
N ASN A 315 29.39 20.72 2.27
CA ASN A 315 30.18 21.81 2.90
C ASN A 315 29.41 23.13 2.78
N ILE A 316 28.84 23.58 3.89
CA ILE A 316 28.21 24.89 4.02
C ILE A 316 28.88 25.63 5.15
N GLY A 317 29.62 26.70 4.83
CA GLY A 317 30.42 27.45 5.78
C GLY A 317 31.75 26.75 6.15
N ASP A 318 32.30 27.03 7.33
CA ASP A 318 33.55 26.45 7.85
C ASP A 318 33.35 26.05 9.32
N SER A 319 32.79 24.86 9.54
CA SER A 319 32.51 24.36 10.89
C SER A 319 33.74 24.17 11.75
N LEU A 320 34.89 23.79 11.16
CA LEU A 320 36.11 23.59 11.93
C LEU A 320 36.71 24.92 12.44
N LYS A 321 36.61 25.97 11.65
CA LYS A 321 36.98 27.30 12.05
C LYS A 321 36.07 27.82 13.17
N GLU A 322 34.75 27.71 12.98
CA GLU A 322 33.76 28.17 13.96
C GLU A 322 33.91 27.45 15.32
N LEU A 323 34.18 26.14 15.32
CA LEU A 323 34.47 25.39 16.55
C LEU A 323 35.70 25.84 17.27
N LYS A 324 36.79 26.25 16.54
CA LYS A 324 38.01 26.76 17.14
C LYS A 324 37.88 28.17 17.72
N GLU A 325 37.00 28.98 17.11
CA GLU A 325 36.79 30.38 17.51
C GLU A 325 35.62 30.53 18.52
N ALA A 326 34.89 29.46 18.80
CA ALA A 326 33.80 29.47 19.75
C ALA A 326 34.26 29.71 21.19
N ASN A 327 33.53 30.54 21.92
CA ASN A 327 33.82 30.80 23.34
C ASN A 327 33.53 29.58 24.23
N GLU A 328 32.59 28.72 23.79
CA GLU A 328 32.16 27.50 24.50
C GLU A 328 31.82 26.42 23.49
N THR A 329 32.25 25.20 23.73
CA THR A 329 31.90 24.03 22.94
C THR A 329 31.33 22.93 23.84
N ILE A 330 30.35 22.20 23.36
CA ILE A 330 29.77 21.01 24.03
C ILE A 330 30.10 19.81 23.15
N GLU A 331 30.70 18.80 23.74
CA GLU A 331 31.02 17.54 23.09
C GLU A 331 30.23 16.40 23.73
N ALA A 332 29.63 15.53 22.90
CA ALA A 332 28.92 14.34 23.37
C ALA A 332 29.06 13.22 22.35
N VAL A 333 29.22 11.99 22.83
CA VAL A 333 29.28 10.77 22.02
C VAL A 333 28.05 9.91 22.33
N TYR A 334 27.32 9.56 21.30
CA TYR A 334 26.14 8.68 21.39
C TYR A 334 26.42 7.39 20.64
N GLU A 335 26.32 6.25 21.33
CA GLU A 335 26.50 4.94 20.74
C GLU A 335 25.17 4.20 20.70
N MET A 336 24.81 3.71 19.51
CA MET A 336 23.59 2.96 19.31
C MET A 336 23.89 1.61 18.66
N PRO A 337 23.25 0.51 19.09
CA PRO A 337 23.44 -0.78 18.45
C PRO A 337 22.79 -0.83 17.08
N TYR A 338 23.19 -1.79 16.24
CA TYR A 338 22.46 -2.13 15.05
C TYR A 338 21.11 -2.75 15.43
N LEU A 339 20.03 -2.08 15.07
CA LEU A 339 18.68 -2.56 15.28
C LEU A 339 18.13 -3.13 13.97
N ALA A 340 17.47 -4.31 14.06
CA ALA A 340 16.73 -4.83 12.94
C ALA A 340 15.54 -3.93 12.64
N HIS A 341 15.34 -3.59 11.39
CA HIS A 341 14.14 -2.90 10.92
C HIS A 341 13.08 -3.92 10.52
N ALA A 342 11.81 -3.69 10.93
CA ALA A 342 10.66 -4.54 10.60
C ALA A 342 10.34 -4.47 9.09
#